data_520e5097d38763d2cc78e5fed95f314d
#
_entry.id   520e5097d38763d2cc78e5fed95f314d
#
_cell.length_a   1.000
_cell.length_b   1.000
_cell.length_c   1.000
_cell.angle_alpha   90.00
_cell.angle_beta   90.00
_cell.angle_gamma   90.00
#
_symmetry.space_group_name_H-M   'P 1'
#
loop_
_entity.id
_entity.type
_entity.pdbx_description
1 polymer ?
#
loop_
_entity_poly.entity_id
_entity_poly.type
_entity_poly.pdbx_seq_one_letter_code
_entity_poly.pdbx_strand_id
1 'polypeptide(L)'
;GVSGSGKSFSTTPLVATHGMVRLRADVERKRLFGLTATASSAALSENLYSTEVTARTYAQLLALSGRLLDAGFAVLVDATFLAHSQRAPFSALAAEKAVPFAILAFDAPLPVLEQRVAQRLAQGGDASEATLQVLAAQLARREPLTEDELALAVQIDTTQPVDVSTLPALTA
;
A
#
# COMPACT_ATOMS: atom_id res chain seq x y z
N GLY A 1 2.31 0.80 5.89
CA GLY A 1 1.44 0.43 7.05
C GLY A 1 0.69 -0.87 6.85
N VAL A 2 0.37 -1.58 7.93
CA VAL A 2 -0.35 -2.87 7.91
C VAL A 2 -1.83 -2.73 7.48
N SER A 3 -2.55 -3.84 7.36
CA SER A 3 -4.00 -3.84 7.13
C SER A 3 -4.72 -3.12 8.28
N GLY A 4 -5.76 -2.35 7.97
CA GLY A 4 -6.48 -1.53 8.96
C GLY A 4 -5.82 -0.19 9.30
N SER A 5 -4.59 0.11 8.83
CA SER A 5 -3.91 1.37 9.13
C SER A 5 -4.47 2.62 8.41
N GLY A 6 -5.58 2.52 7.69
CA GLY A 6 -6.26 3.67 7.08
C GLY A 6 -5.68 4.18 5.75
N LYS A 7 -4.62 3.57 5.20
CA LYS A 7 -3.93 3.99 3.97
C LYS A 7 -4.87 4.40 2.83
N SER A 8 -5.71 3.45 2.38
CA SER A 8 -6.55 3.66 1.19
C SER A 8 -7.56 4.78 1.40
N PHE A 9 -8.10 4.92 2.61
CA PHE A 9 -9.02 6.01 2.97
C PHE A 9 -8.30 7.36 2.94
N SER A 10 -7.20 7.47 3.69
CA SER A 10 -6.46 8.73 3.86
C SER A 10 -5.77 9.21 2.57
N THR A 11 -5.41 8.31 1.65
CA THR A 11 -4.78 8.68 0.38
C THR A 11 -5.76 9.06 -0.73
N THR A 12 -7.06 8.84 -0.56
CA THR A 12 -8.05 9.20 -1.59
C THR A 12 -8.06 10.70 -1.90
N PRO A 13 -8.05 11.62 -0.91
CA PRO A 13 -7.94 13.04 -1.19
C PRO A 13 -6.64 13.42 -1.91
N LEU A 14 -5.50 12.82 -1.55
CA LEU A 14 -4.21 13.06 -2.21
C LEU A 14 -4.28 12.73 -3.71
N VAL A 15 -4.83 11.57 -4.04
CA VAL A 15 -4.99 11.15 -5.44
C VAL A 15 -5.83 12.16 -6.23
N ALA A 16 -6.94 12.62 -5.65
CA ALA A 16 -7.82 13.58 -6.30
C ALA A 16 -7.16 14.97 -6.47
N THR A 17 -6.44 15.45 -5.42
CA THR A 17 -5.83 16.79 -5.42
C THR A 17 -4.62 16.87 -6.35
N HIS A 18 -3.79 15.82 -6.38
CA HIS A 18 -2.54 15.82 -7.15
C HIS A 18 -2.62 15.08 -8.50
N GLY A 19 -3.80 14.60 -8.90
CA GLY A 19 -3.95 13.89 -10.17
C GLY A 19 -3.13 12.59 -10.28
N MET A 20 -2.82 11.96 -9.15
CA MET A 20 -1.97 10.76 -9.10
C MET A 20 -2.71 9.52 -9.57
N VAL A 21 -2.00 8.58 -10.18
CA VAL A 21 -2.51 7.23 -10.42
C VAL A 21 -2.23 6.34 -9.22
N ARG A 22 -3.28 5.79 -8.60
CA ARG A 22 -3.13 4.89 -7.45
C ARG A 22 -3.11 3.43 -7.89
N LEU A 23 -2.02 2.74 -7.59
CA LEU A 23 -1.86 1.29 -7.74
C LEU A 23 -2.11 0.62 -6.38
N ARG A 24 -3.09 -0.27 -6.30
CA ARG A 24 -3.43 -0.99 -5.06
C ARG A 24 -2.94 -2.44 -5.12
N ALA A 25 -2.12 -2.84 -4.14
CA ALA A 25 -1.59 -4.20 -4.07
C ALA A 25 -2.68 -5.27 -4.04
N ASP A 26 -3.78 -5.04 -3.33
CA ASP A 26 -4.88 -6.01 -3.25
C ASP A 26 -5.61 -6.17 -4.60
N VAL A 27 -5.72 -5.09 -5.39
CA VAL A 27 -6.29 -5.13 -6.74
C VAL A 27 -5.35 -5.87 -7.70
N GLU A 28 -4.07 -5.50 -7.73
CA GLU A 28 -3.09 -6.14 -8.63
C GLU A 28 -2.91 -7.62 -8.28
N ARG A 29 -2.93 -7.98 -6.99
CA ARG A 29 -2.89 -9.38 -6.54
C ARG A 29 -4.05 -10.19 -7.10
N LYS A 30 -5.27 -9.67 -7.06
CA LYS A 30 -6.45 -10.32 -7.65
C LYS A 30 -6.35 -10.43 -9.17
N ARG A 31 -5.83 -9.40 -9.83
CA ARG A 31 -5.59 -9.41 -11.30
C ARG A 31 -4.63 -10.50 -11.75
N LEU A 32 -3.62 -10.88 -10.95
CA LEU A 32 -2.73 -12.00 -11.24
C LEU A 32 -3.47 -13.34 -11.39
N PHE A 33 -4.67 -13.44 -10.83
CA PHE A 33 -5.55 -14.62 -10.91
C PHE A 33 -6.77 -14.39 -11.80
N GLY A 34 -6.79 -13.35 -12.61
CA GLY A 34 -7.92 -13.03 -13.49
C GLY A 34 -9.17 -12.53 -12.75
N LEU A 35 -9.05 -12.17 -11.47
CA LEU A 35 -10.17 -11.68 -10.66
C LEU A 35 -10.35 -10.17 -10.79
N THR A 36 -11.61 -9.71 -10.68
CA THR A 36 -11.91 -8.28 -10.52
C THR A 36 -11.53 -7.81 -9.11
N ALA A 37 -11.41 -6.49 -8.92
CA ALA A 37 -11.00 -5.91 -7.64
C ALA A 37 -11.87 -6.35 -6.45
N THR A 38 -13.17 -6.50 -6.65
CA THR A 38 -14.16 -6.86 -5.61
C THR A 38 -14.54 -8.33 -5.59
N ALA A 39 -14.03 -9.14 -6.54
CA ALA A 39 -14.31 -10.58 -6.56
C ALA A 39 -13.75 -11.26 -5.31
N SER A 40 -14.47 -12.25 -4.77
CA SER A 40 -13.96 -13.08 -3.68
C SER A 40 -12.86 -14.02 -4.18
N SER A 41 -11.82 -14.16 -3.39
CA SER A 41 -10.75 -15.13 -3.64
C SER A 41 -10.97 -16.48 -2.95
N ALA A 42 -12.09 -16.66 -2.24
CA ALA A 42 -12.36 -17.85 -1.44
C ALA A 42 -12.38 -19.17 -2.25
N ALA A 43 -12.63 -19.09 -3.56
CA ALA A 43 -12.62 -20.25 -4.46
C ALA A 43 -11.24 -20.59 -5.03
N LEU A 44 -10.21 -19.76 -4.78
CA LEU A 44 -8.86 -20.05 -5.26
C LEU A 44 -8.21 -21.12 -4.42
N SER A 45 -7.54 -22.06 -5.10
CA SER A 45 -6.72 -23.09 -4.45
C SER A 45 -5.42 -22.53 -3.86
N GLU A 46 -4.98 -21.37 -4.32
CA GLU A 46 -3.76 -20.72 -3.89
C GLU A 46 -4.01 -19.67 -2.80
N ASN A 47 -3.10 -19.62 -1.81
CA ASN A 47 -3.13 -18.59 -0.81
C ASN A 47 -2.63 -17.25 -1.41
N LEU A 48 -3.54 -16.31 -1.58
CA LEU A 48 -3.23 -14.97 -2.10
C LEU A 48 -2.15 -14.21 -1.30
N TYR A 49 -1.94 -14.57 -0.04
CA TYR A 49 -0.95 -13.93 0.83
C TYR A 49 0.32 -14.77 1.00
N SER A 50 0.54 -15.77 0.13
CA SER A 50 1.80 -16.52 0.10
C SER A 50 2.99 -15.59 -0.26
N THR A 51 4.19 -16.02 0.10
CA THR A 51 5.43 -15.27 -0.21
C THR A 51 5.60 -15.10 -1.72
N GLU A 52 5.32 -16.17 -2.50
CA GLU A 52 5.44 -16.15 -3.96
C GLU A 52 4.47 -15.16 -4.61
N VAL A 53 3.17 -15.25 -4.26
CA VAL A 53 2.15 -14.33 -4.79
C VAL A 53 2.47 -12.88 -4.37
N THR A 54 2.97 -12.69 -3.16
CA THR A 54 3.40 -11.38 -2.70
C THR A 54 4.55 -10.85 -3.56
N ALA A 55 5.59 -11.64 -3.81
CA ALA A 55 6.71 -11.22 -4.67
C ALA A 55 6.23 -10.85 -6.09
N ARG A 56 5.38 -11.67 -6.70
CA ARG A 56 4.79 -11.38 -8.03
C ARG A 56 3.97 -10.09 -8.02
N THR A 57 3.20 -9.85 -6.95
CA THR A 57 2.41 -8.62 -6.80
C THR A 57 3.31 -7.38 -6.76
N TYR A 58 4.39 -7.40 -5.96
CA TYR A 58 5.31 -6.27 -5.89
C TYR A 58 6.09 -6.06 -7.19
N ALA A 59 6.49 -7.12 -7.88
CA ALA A 59 7.11 -7.02 -9.21
C ALA A 59 6.15 -6.36 -10.24
N GLN A 60 4.87 -6.74 -10.21
CA GLN A 60 3.85 -6.13 -11.06
C GLN A 60 3.63 -4.64 -10.73
N LEU A 61 3.53 -4.30 -9.43
CA LEU A 61 3.39 -2.91 -8.99
C LEU A 61 4.59 -2.05 -9.44
N LEU A 62 5.81 -2.58 -9.31
CA LEU A 62 7.03 -1.89 -9.74
C LEU A 62 7.03 -1.64 -11.25
N ALA A 63 6.70 -2.66 -12.05
CA ALA A 63 6.62 -2.54 -13.51
C ALA A 63 5.54 -1.54 -13.96
N LEU A 64 4.38 -1.54 -13.30
CA LEU A 64 3.31 -0.57 -13.56
C LEU A 64 3.74 0.85 -13.19
N SER A 65 4.41 1.01 -12.04
CA SER A 65 4.92 2.31 -11.60
C SER A 65 5.90 2.90 -12.63
N GLY A 66 6.84 2.11 -13.11
CA GLY A 66 7.79 2.56 -14.14
C GLY A 66 7.09 3.05 -15.41
N ARG A 67 6.14 2.27 -15.92
CA ARG A 67 5.38 2.65 -17.12
C ARG A 67 4.57 3.93 -16.95
N LEU A 68 3.96 4.13 -15.77
CA LEU A 68 3.18 5.34 -15.48
C LEU A 68 4.09 6.56 -15.34
N LEU A 69 5.25 6.42 -14.68
CA LEU A 69 6.23 7.48 -14.57
C LEU A 69 6.79 7.87 -15.95
N ASP A 70 7.09 6.89 -16.82
CA ASP A 70 7.52 7.14 -18.22
C ASP A 70 6.44 7.87 -19.04
N ALA A 71 5.17 7.68 -18.70
CA ALA A 71 4.05 8.39 -19.32
C ALA A 71 3.76 9.76 -18.67
N GLY A 72 4.57 10.21 -17.69
CA GLY A 72 4.45 11.51 -17.04
C GLY A 72 3.41 11.58 -15.91
N PHE A 73 2.94 10.43 -15.39
CA PHE A 73 2.00 10.40 -14.29
C PHE A 73 2.71 10.31 -12.94
N ALA A 74 2.25 11.08 -11.95
CA ALA A 74 2.60 10.83 -10.56
C ALA A 74 1.91 9.54 -10.06
N VAL A 75 2.63 8.72 -9.29
CA VAL A 75 2.16 7.39 -8.87
C VAL A 75 2.09 7.27 -7.36
N LEU A 76 0.98 6.76 -6.85
CA LEU A 76 0.81 6.38 -5.46
C LEU A 76 0.65 4.86 -5.38
N VAL A 77 1.59 4.17 -4.73
CA VAL A 77 1.52 2.72 -4.54
C VAL A 77 0.94 2.42 -3.15
N ASP A 78 -0.29 1.92 -3.13
CA ASP A 78 -1.02 1.55 -1.90
C ASP A 78 -0.80 0.06 -1.60
N ALA A 79 0.19 -0.22 -0.76
CA ALA A 79 0.57 -1.55 -0.30
C ALA A 79 1.03 -1.53 1.16
N THR A 80 1.23 -2.70 1.76
CA THR A 80 1.69 -2.81 3.15
C THR A 80 3.16 -2.44 3.34
N PHE A 81 4.02 -2.76 2.38
CA PHE A 81 5.46 -2.47 2.39
C PHE A 81 6.14 -2.88 3.70
N LEU A 82 5.95 -4.15 4.10
CA LEU A 82 6.40 -4.65 5.41
C LEU A 82 7.92 -4.79 5.52
N ALA A 83 8.61 -5.14 4.43
CA ALA A 83 10.04 -5.40 4.41
C ALA A 83 10.80 -4.35 3.60
N HIS A 84 12.06 -4.08 3.99
CA HIS A 84 12.95 -3.20 3.22
C HIS A 84 13.09 -3.66 1.76
N SER A 85 13.20 -4.98 1.53
CA SER A 85 13.29 -5.56 0.19
C SER A 85 12.08 -5.27 -0.71
N GLN A 86 10.92 -4.93 -0.13
CA GLN A 86 9.73 -4.49 -0.86
C GLN A 86 9.77 -2.99 -1.16
N ARG A 87 10.41 -2.18 -0.31
CA ARG A 87 10.45 -0.71 -0.40
C ARG A 87 11.59 -0.20 -1.28
N ALA A 88 12.79 -0.76 -1.10
CA ALA A 88 14.01 -0.32 -1.78
C ALA A 88 13.90 -0.27 -3.32
N PRO A 89 13.24 -1.23 -4.02
CA PRO A 89 13.10 -1.17 -5.47
C PRO A 89 12.33 0.06 -5.96
N PHE A 90 11.35 0.56 -5.19
CA PHE A 90 10.58 1.75 -5.58
C PHE A 90 11.37 3.05 -5.38
N SER A 91 12.17 3.13 -4.32
CA SER A 91 13.12 4.23 -4.14
C SER A 91 14.15 4.26 -5.27
N ALA A 92 14.71 3.10 -5.63
CA ALA A 92 15.64 2.97 -6.74
C ALA A 92 15.01 3.37 -8.09
N LEU A 93 13.76 2.95 -8.35
CA LEU A 93 13.01 3.36 -9.55
C LEU A 93 12.81 4.88 -9.61
N ALA A 94 12.44 5.50 -8.49
CA ALA A 94 12.27 6.95 -8.45
C ALA A 94 13.58 7.69 -8.73
N ALA A 95 14.70 7.22 -8.18
CA ALA A 95 16.03 7.75 -8.47
C ALA A 95 16.41 7.57 -9.94
N GLU A 96 16.17 6.39 -10.54
CA GLU A 96 16.39 6.11 -11.97
C GLU A 96 15.60 7.06 -12.87
N LYS A 97 14.34 7.33 -12.50
CA LYS A 97 13.45 8.23 -13.25
C LYS A 97 13.65 9.70 -12.92
N ALA A 98 14.55 10.04 -11.99
CA ALA A 98 14.80 11.39 -11.50
C ALA A 98 13.51 12.10 -11.02
N VAL A 99 12.63 11.38 -10.33
CA VAL A 99 11.38 11.93 -9.76
C VAL A 99 11.44 11.96 -8.24
N PRO A 100 10.72 12.89 -7.58
CA PRO A 100 10.59 12.90 -6.12
C PRO A 100 10.02 11.59 -5.57
N PHE A 101 10.46 11.19 -4.38
CA PHE A 101 10.00 9.98 -3.69
C PHE A 101 9.69 10.28 -2.22
N ALA A 102 8.60 9.76 -1.72
CA ALA A 102 8.25 9.83 -0.31
C ALA A 102 7.59 8.53 0.18
N ILE A 103 7.79 8.22 1.46
CA ILE A 103 7.15 7.10 2.15
C ILE A 103 6.07 7.67 3.08
N LEU A 104 4.81 7.34 2.83
CA LEU A 104 3.71 7.65 3.73
C LEU A 104 3.54 6.51 4.74
N ALA A 105 4.05 6.69 5.95
CA ALA A 105 4.09 5.67 6.99
C ALA A 105 2.83 5.74 7.86
N PHE A 106 1.76 5.08 7.43
CA PHE A 106 0.50 5.02 8.16
C PHE A 106 0.57 4.06 9.34
N ASP A 107 0.13 4.51 10.50
CA ASP A 107 0.04 3.70 11.71
C ASP A 107 -1.24 3.99 12.51
N ALA A 108 -1.60 3.05 13.39
CA ALA A 108 -2.65 3.19 14.40
C ALA A 108 -2.43 2.16 15.52
N PRO A 109 -2.96 2.37 16.74
CA PRO A 109 -2.91 1.40 17.81
C PRO A 109 -3.56 0.06 17.43
N LEU A 110 -3.02 -1.06 17.93
CA LEU A 110 -3.50 -2.41 17.61
C LEU A 110 -5.02 -2.59 17.75
N PRO A 111 -5.69 -2.13 18.82
CA PRO A 111 -7.14 -2.27 18.92
C PRO A 111 -7.91 -1.58 17.79
N VAL A 112 -7.40 -0.44 17.30
CA VAL A 112 -8.00 0.30 16.18
C VAL A 112 -7.82 -0.46 14.86
N LEU A 113 -6.63 -1.05 14.65
CA LEU A 113 -6.34 -1.89 13.48
C LEU A 113 -7.28 -3.10 13.42
N GLU A 114 -7.43 -3.81 14.55
CA GLU A 114 -8.29 -4.99 14.67
C GLU A 114 -9.76 -4.64 14.42
N GLN A 115 -10.26 -3.57 15.06
CA GLN A 115 -11.61 -3.09 14.86
C GLN A 115 -11.89 -2.77 13.39
N ARG A 116 -10.99 -2.03 12.71
CA ARG A 116 -11.16 -1.65 11.30
C ARG A 116 -11.12 -2.86 10.37
N VAL A 117 -10.26 -3.84 10.63
CA VAL A 117 -10.21 -5.09 9.85
C VAL A 117 -11.50 -5.87 10.03
N ALA A 118 -12.01 -6.04 11.26
CA ALA A 118 -13.25 -6.73 11.54
C ALA A 118 -14.46 -6.04 10.87
N GLN A 119 -14.57 -4.72 10.99
CA GLN A 119 -15.65 -3.94 10.36
C GLN A 119 -15.66 -4.08 8.85
N ARG A 120 -14.47 -3.98 8.20
CA ARG A 120 -14.34 -4.12 6.74
C ARG A 120 -14.78 -5.51 6.28
N LEU A 121 -14.39 -6.57 6.99
CA LEU A 121 -14.81 -7.94 6.67
C LEU A 121 -16.33 -8.12 6.78
N ALA A 122 -16.94 -7.52 7.81
CA ALA A 122 -18.39 -7.57 8.01
C ALA A 122 -19.17 -6.80 6.91
N GLN A 123 -18.62 -5.68 6.42
CA GLN A 123 -19.24 -4.88 5.36
C GLN A 123 -19.07 -5.52 3.96
N GLY A 124 -17.98 -6.24 3.72
CA GLY A 124 -17.67 -6.81 2.41
C GLY A 124 -17.36 -5.76 1.34
N GLY A 125 -17.13 -6.20 0.12
CA GLY A 125 -16.99 -5.31 -1.06
C GLY A 125 -15.65 -4.57 -1.19
N ASP A 126 -14.71 -4.70 -0.25
CA ASP A 126 -13.36 -4.15 -0.40
C ASP A 126 -12.45 -5.11 -1.20
N ALA A 127 -11.49 -4.56 -1.92
CA ALA A 127 -10.47 -5.35 -2.62
C ALA A 127 -9.60 -6.15 -1.63
N SER A 128 -9.39 -5.64 -0.43
CA SER A 128 -8.61 -6.31 0.63
C SER A 128 -9.48 -7.29 1.41
N GLU A 129 -9.07 -8.56 1.40
CA GLU A 129 -9.68 -9.66 2.17
C GLU A 129 -8.83 -10.04 3.40
N ALA A 130 -7.96 -9.13 3.86
CA ALA A 130 -7.09 -9.40 5.01
C ALA A 130 -7.92 -9.61 6.28
N THR A 131 -7.72 -10.76 6.91
CA THR A 131 -8.32 -11.15 8.20
C THR A 131 -7.48 -10.67 9.39
N LEU A 132 -7.97 -10.85 10.61
CA LEU A 132 -7.19 -10.61 11.83
C LEU A 132 -5.93 -11.50 11.89
N GLN A 133 -6.01 -12.72 11.38
CA GLN A 133 -4.84 -13.60 11.28
C GLN A 133 -3.78 -13.04 10.31
N VAL A 134 -4.20 -12.48 9.19
CA VAL A 134 -3.30 -11.81 8.23
C VAL A 134 -2.70 -10.57 8.88
N LEU A 135 -3.47 -9.77 9.61
CA LEU A 135 -2.96 -8.61 10.36
C LEU A 135 -1.87 -9.02 11.36
N ALA A 136 -2.12 -10.06 12.18
CA ALA A 136 -1.14 -10.56 13.14
C ALA A 136 0.17 -11.01 12.44
N ALA A 137 0.06 -11.74 11.32
CA ALA A 137 1.22 -12.14 10.52
C ALA A 137 1.97 -10.95 9.92
N GLN A 138 1.27 -9.90 9.50
CA GLN A 138 1.88 -8.67 9.00
C GLN A 138 2.66 -7.93 10.10
N LEU A 139 2.09 -7.81 11.30
CA LEU A 139 2.74 -7.18 12.45
C LEU A 139 4.01 -7.93 12.87
N ALA A 140 3.97 -9.27 12.87
CA ALA A 140 5.12 -10.10 13.21
C ALA A 140 6.28 -10.01 12.17
N ARG A 141 5.98 -9.65 10.92
CA ARG A 141 6.97 -9.57 9.83
C ARG A 141 7.35 -8.13 9.46
N ARG A 142 6.76 -7.13 10.12
CA ARG A 142 7.03 -5.72 9.82
C ARG A 142 8.46 -5.37 10.24
N GLU A 143 9.26 -5.00 9.25
CA GLU A 143 10.59 -4.41 9.47
C GLU A 143 10.46 -2.90 9.67
N PRO A 144 11.17 -2.31 10.66
CA PRO A 144 11.23 -0.87 10.82
C PRO A 144 11.80 -0.19 9.56
N LEU A 145 11.53 1.09 9.41
CA LEU A 145 12.19 1.89 8.38
C LEU A 145 13.67 2.06 8.76
N THR A 146 14.55 2.02 7.77
CA THR A 146 15.97 2.35 7.94
C THR A 146 16.15 3.87 8.15
N GLU A 147 17.35 4.31 8.55
CA GLU A 147 17.63 5.74 8.71
C GLU A 147 17.40 6.51 7.40
N ASP A 148 17.85 5.98 6.27
CA ASP A 148 17.65 6.59 4.94
C ASP A 148 16.16 6.65 4.58
N GLU A 149 15.40 5.61 4.90
CA GLU A 149 13.95 5.58 4.67
C GLU A 149 13.20 6.55 5.57
N LEU A 150 13.65 6.73 6.82
CA LEU A 150 13.07 7.71 7.76
C LEU A 150 13.24 9.14 7.28
N ALA A 151 14.35 9.47 6.62
CA ALA A 151 14.57 10.79 6.04
C ALA A 151 13.58 11.12 4.90
N LEU A 152 13.00 10.10 4.27
CA LEU A 152 12.01 10.21 3.19
C LEU A 152 10.58 9.94 3.68
N ALA A 153 10.38 9.68 4.98
CA ALA A 153 9.12 9.24 5.52
C ALA A 153 8.31 10.37 6.18
N VAL A 154 7.01 10.38 5.89
CA VAL A 154 6.02 11.14 6.65
C VAL A 154 5.25 10.17 7.53
N GLN A 155 5.37 10.33 8.85
CA GLN A 155 4.62 9.53 9.82
C GLN A 155 3.19 10.04 9.92
N ILE A 156 2.21 9.14 9.79
CA ILE A 156 0.79 9.49 9.77
C ILE A 156 0.04 8.63 10.79
N ASP A 157 -0.37 9.25 11.88
CA ASP A 157 -1.30 8.65 12.84
C ASP A 157 -2.73 8.80 12.31
N THR A 158 -3.35 7.69 11.95
CA THR A 158 -4.71 7.68 11.38
C THR A 158 -5.81 7.65 12.42
N THR A 159 -5.52 7.77 13.71
CA THR A 159 -6.50 8.05 14.75
C THR A 159 -6.95 9.51 14.75
N GLN A 160 -6.15 10.36 14.11
CA GLN A 160 -6.43 11.79 13.89
C GLN A 160 -6.83 12.03 12.44
N PRO A 161 -7.56 13.11 12.13
CA PRO A 161 -7.77 13.54 10.76
C PRO A 161 -6.44 13.76 10.05
N VAL A 162 -6.28 13.15 8.88
CA VAL A 162 -5.07 13.34 8.07
C VAL A 162 -5.20 14.66 7.30
N ASP A 163 -4.32 15.61 7.61
CA ASP A 163 -4.24 16.86 6.87
C ASP A 163 -3.35 16.67 5.64
N VAL A 164 -3.98 16.60 4.48
CA VAL A 164 -3.28 16.42 3.20
C VAL A 164 -2.42 17.63 2.82
N SER A 165 -2.64 18.80 3.41
CA SER A 165 -1.84 20.01 3.14
C SER A 165 -0.45 19.93 3.76
N THR A 166 -0.27 19.12 4.80
CA THR A 166 1.01 18.91 5.49
C THR A 166 1.88 17.83 4.84
N LEU A 167 1.31 17.07 3.90
CA LEU A 167 2.09 16.05 3.20
C LEU A 167 3.05 16.73 2.22
N PRO A 168 4.30 16.21 2.05
CA PRO A 168 5.24 16.82 1.14
C PRO A 168 4.59 16.96 -0.23
N ALA A 169 4.64 18.16 -0.79
CA ALA A 169 4.19 18.39 -2.14
C ALA A 169 4.99 17.45 -3.04
N LEU A 170 4.32 16.42 -3.57
CA LEU A 170 4.86 15.54 -4.61
C LEU A 170 4.80 16.30 -5.95
N THR A 171 5.24 17.55 -5.92
CA THR A 171 5.34 18.40 -7.10
C THR A 171 6.61 18.04 -7.83
N ALA A 172 6.44 17.64 -9.06
CA ALA A 172 7.50 17.51 -10.06
C ALA A 172 8.23 18.84 -10.24
#